data_9690e52a810ac1e547197fc30cadeb04
#
_entry.id   9690e52a810ac1e547197fc30cadeb04
#
_cell.length_a   1.000
_cell.length_b   1.000
_cell.length_c   1.000
_cell.angle_alpha   90.00
_cell.angle_beta   90.00
_cell.angle_gamma   90.00
#
_symmetry.space_group_name_H-M   'P 1'
#
loop_
_entity.id
_entity.type
_entity.pdbx_description
1 polymer ?
#
loop_
_entity_poly.entity_id
_entity_poly.type
_entity_poly.pdbx_seq_one_letter_code
_entity_poly.pdbx_strand_id
1 'polypeptide(L)'
;DGLNRIIVILSSNDEPDELYEDIVLLCNRVIEYAKDSLNMDILIGFAGVCSNMGDLSKCYFQSLKALDYKDIVTGKHLFILGEKPNDIVYEVKSYIEANFADPEINLCKIAHHVNVSPSYLSYLFKKECNQNISKILTNFRIEKAKSLIKLSQYQVNEIAYKVGYSDPAYFCKVFKKHTGKTPGEYKEA
;
A
#
# COMPACT_ATOMS: atom_id res chain seq x y z
N ASP A 1 -25.98 17.84 -10.59
CA ASP A 1 -24.99 17.72 -9.51
C ASP A 1 -23.89 18.73 -9.76
N GLY A 2 -23.99 19.89 -9.05
CA GLY A 2 -23.12 21.05 -9.29
C GLY A 2 -21.75 20.92 -8.59
N LEU A 3 -20.97 19.91 -8.92
CA LEU A 3 -19.56 19.88 -8.54
C LEU A 3 -18.80 20.87 -9.43
N ASN A 4 -18.40 22.02 -8.87
CA ASN A 4 -17.49 22.94 -9.54
C ASN A 4 -16.13 22.22 -9.71
N ARG A 5 -15.75 21.92 -10.93
CA ARG A 5 -14.48 21.29 -11.27
C ARG A 5 -13.59 22.30 -11.99
N ILE A 6 -12.35 22.38 -11.57
CA ILE A 6 -11.30 23.15 -12.24
C ILE A 6 -10.28 22.13 -12.77
N ILE A 7 -9.97 22.22 -14.04
CA ILE A 7 -8.92 21.40 -14.68
C ILE A 7 -7.71 22.31 -14.82
N VAL A 8 -6.58 21.89 -14.26
CA VAL A 8 -5.30 22.58 -14.37
C VAL A 8 -4.35 21.68 -15.14
N ILE A 9 -3.75 22.20 -16.20
CA ILE A 9 -2.70 21.55 -16.97
C ILE A 9 -1.44 22.36 -16.78
N LEU A 10 -0.41 21.73 -16.24
CA LEU A 10 0.91 22.33 -16.05
C LEU A 10 1.86 21.72 -17.08
N SER A 11 2.72 22.53 -17.66
CA SER A 11 3.78 22.07 -18.56
C SER A 11 5.13 22.61 -18.07
N SER A 12 6.15 21.79 -18.12
CA SER A 12 7.53 22.15 -17.82
C SER A 12 8.47 21.43 -18.80
N ASN A 13 9.70 21.89 -18.85
CA ASN A 13 10.81 21.21 -19.53
C ASN A 13 11.69 20.41 -18.59
N ASP A 14 11.31 20.35 -17.31
CA ASP A 14 12.04 19.61 -16.28
C ASP A 14 11.87 18.10 -16.44
N GLU A 15 12.78 17.34 -15.81
CA GLU A 15 12.68 15.89 -15.81
C GLU A 15 11.39 15.42 -15.09
N PRO A 16 10.73 14.35 -15.55
CA PRO A 16 9.44 13.91 -15.03
C PRO A 16 9.41 13.64 -13.53
N ASP A 17 10.50 13.15 -12.96
CA ASP A 17 10.56 12.80 -11.53
C ASP A 17 10.66 14.07 -10.65
N GLU A 18 11.46 15.08 -11.06
CA GLU A 18 11.55 16.38 -10.37
C GLU A 18 10.21 17.12 -10.45
N LEU A 19 9.63 17.17 -11.65
CA LEU A 19 8.33 17.80 -11.88
C LEU A 19 7.21 17.15 -11.03
N TYR A 20 7.27 15.84 -10.82
CA TYR A 20 6.28 15.13 -9.98
C TYR A 20 6.30 15.62 -8.53
N GLU A 21 7.48 15.70 -7.91
CA GLU A 21 7.63 16.16 -6.53
C GLU A 21 7.17 17.61 -6.37
N ASP A 22 7.52 18.48 -7.29
CA ASP A 22 7.11 19.88 -7.29
C ASP A 22 5.59 20.07 -7.41
N ILE A 23 4.94 19.26 -8.25
CA ILE A 23 3.47 19.29 -8.40
C ILE A 23 2.80 18.80 -7.11
N VAL A 24 3.28 17.73 -6.49
CA VAL A 24 2.74 17.23 -5.21
C VAL A 24 2.87 18.29 -4.13
N LEU A 25 4.01 18.96 -4.03
CA LEU A 25 4.22 20.05 -3.09
C LEU A 25 3.27 21.23 -3.38
N LEU A 26 3.12 21.62 -4.64
CA LEU A 26 2.19 22.67 -5.06
C LEU A 26 0.74 22.31 -4.69
N CYS A 27 0.31 21.09 -4.97
CA CYS A 27 -1.03 20.64 -4.62
C CYS A 27 -1.31 20.74 -3.11
N ASN A 28 -0.39 20.32 -2.26
CA ASN A 28 -0.51 20.43 -0.82
C ASN A 28 -0.60 21.89 -0.37
N ARG A 29 0.23 22.78 -0.90
CA ARG A 29 0.16 24.22 -0.60
C ARG A 29 -1.15 24.86 -1.04
N VAL A 30 -1.71 24.45 -2.17
CA VAL A 30 -3.03 24.93 -2.64
C VAL A 30 -4.14 24.46 -1.70
N ILE A 31 -4.10 23.22 -1.21
CA ILE A 31 -5.06 22.69 -0.26
C ILE A 31 -4.98 23.46 1.07
N GLU A 32 -3.80 23.66 1.62
CA GLU A 32 -3.57 24.44 2.84
C GLU A 32 -4.09 25.88 2.68
N TYR A 33 -3.74 26.55 1.58
CA TYR A 33 -4.19 27.91 1.32
C TYR A 33 -5.72 28.00 1.21
N ALA A 34 -6.37 27.07 0.51
CA ALA A 34 -7.82 27.01 0.37
C ALA A 34 -8.50 26.85 1.74
N LYS A 35 -7.94 25.99 2.59
CA LYS A 35 -8.45 25.76 3.94
C LYS A 35 -8.26 26.96 4.84
N ASP A 36 -7.06 27.51 4.92
CA ASP A 36 -6.69 28.52 5.90
C ASP A 36 -7.14 29.94 5.51
N SER A 37 -7.07 30.28 4.22
CA SER A 37 -7.36 31.62 3.74
C SER A 37 -8.77 31.80 3.18
N LEU A 38 -9.35 30.74 2.62
CA LEU A 38 -10.66 30.79 1.98
C LEU A 38 -11.74 30.03 2.74
N ASN A 39 -11.37 29.29 3.79
CA ASN A 39 -12.25 28.38 4.53
C ASN A 39 -12.97 27.39 3.59
N MET A 40 -12.28 26.90 2.58
CA MET A 40 -12.80 25.99 1.56
C MET A 40 -12.13 24.62 1.66
N ASP A 41 -12.93 23.56 1.67
CA ASP A 41 -12.46 22.19 1.50
C ASP A 41 -12.41 21.87 0.01
N ILE A 42 -11.21 21.65 -0.51
CA ILE A 42 -11.00 21.26 -1.90
C ILE A 42 -10.36 19.85 -1.97
N LEU A 43 -10.65 19.17 -3.06
CA LEU A 43 -10.07 17.86 -3.36
C LEU A 43 -9.32 17.97 -4.68
N ILE A 44 -8.09 17.47 -4.69
CA ILE A 44 -7.25 17.46 -5.90
C ILE A 44 -7.02 16.00 -6.30
N GLY A 45 -7.33 15.69 -7.58
CA GLY A 45 -6.94 14.44 -8.22
C GLY A 45 -5.76 14.68 -9.14
N PHE A 46 -4.67 13.98 -8.92
CA PHE A 46 -3.45 14.05 -9.75
C PHE A 46 -3.14 12.66 -10.34
N ALA A 47 -2.85 12.61 -11.63
CA ALA A 47 -2.64 11.35 -12.36
C ALA A 47 -1.20 11.10 -12.79
N GLY A 48 -0.28 11.92 -12.30
CA GLY A 48 1.11 11.84 -12.71
C GLY A 48 1.45 12.73 -13.92
N VAL A 49 2.67 12.61 -14.40
CA VAL A 49 3.22 13.39 -15.50
C VAL A 49 3.09 12.61 -16.80
N CYS A 50 2.69 13.26 -17.89
CA CYS A 50 2.68 12.67 -19.22
C CYS A 50 3.68 13.36 -20.14
N SER A 51 4.43 12.57 -20.91
CA SER A 51 5.50 13.07 -21.79
C SER A 51 4.99 13.54 -23.15
N ASN A 52 3.74 13.31 -23.49
CA ASN A 52 3.17 13.70 -24.76
C ASN A 52 1.71 14.12 -24.67
N MET A 53 1.27 14.96 -25.58
CA MET A 53 -0.10 15.48 -25.63
C MET A 53 -1.16 14.40 -25.91
N GLY A 54 -0.78 13.28 -26.54
CA GLY A 54 -1.69 12.17 -26.83
C GLY A 54 -2.19 11.46 -25.58
N ASP A 55 -1.40 11.47 -24.49
CA ASP A 55 -1.75 10.86 -23.22
C ASP A 55 -2.57 11.77 -22.29
N LEU A 56 -2.79 13.04 -22.67
CA LEU A 56 -3.48 14.01 -21.82
C LEU A 56 -4.90 13.55 -21.43
N SER A 57 -5.64 12.97 -22.38
CA SER A 57 -6.97 12.42 -22.11
C SER A 57 -6.92 11.28 -21.08
N LYS A 58 -5.90 10.43 -21.17
CA LYS A 58 -5.69 9.33 -20.22
C LYS A 58 -5.37 9.88 -18.83
N CYS A 59 -4.48 10.85 -18.73
CA CYS A 59 -4.16 11.52 -17.45
C CYS A 59 -5.39 12.19 -16.84
N TYR A 60 -6.22 12.85 -17.64
CA TYR A 60 -7.47 13.45 -17.19
C TYR A 60 -8.42 12.39 -16.58
N PHE A 61 -8.68 11.29 -17.30
CA PHE A 61 -9.54 10.22 -16.77
C PHE A 61 -8.95 9.55 -15.53
N GLN A 62 -7.64 9.43 -15.44
CA GLN A 62 -6.96 8.90 -14.26
C GLN A 62 -7.11 9.84 -13.06
N SER A 63 -6.96 11.17 -13.23
CA SER A 63 -7.17 12.13 -12.15
C SER A 63 -8.62 12.15 -11.67
N LEU A 64 -9.61 11.98 -12.55
CA LEU A 64 -10.99 11.79 -12.13
C LEU A 64 -11.18 10.50 -11.31
N LYS A 65 -10.60 9.40 -11.76
CA LYS A 65 -10.63 8.13 -10.99
C LYS A 65 -9.96 8.26 -9.62
N ALA A 66 -8.90 9.05 -9.50
CA ALA A 66 -8.29 9.34 -8.20
C ALA A 66 -9.31 9.98 -7.25
N LEU A 67 -10.14 10.90 -7.74
CA LEU A 67 -11.20 11.55 -6.94
C LEU A 67 -12.39 10.63 -6.60
N ASP A 68 -12.61 9.52 -7.31
CA ASP A 68 -13.66 8.54 -6.96
C ASP A 68 -13.40 7.87 -5.61
N TYR A 69 -12.16 7.93 -5.11
CA TYR A 69 -11.80 7.42 -3.77
C TYR A 69 -12.12 8.38 -2.62
N LYS A 70 -12.60 9.61 -2.90
CA LYS A 70 -12.94 10.63 -1.88
C LYS A 70 -13.90 10.11 -0.80
N ASP A 71 -14.88 9.28 -1.20
CA ASP A 71 -15.93 8.76 -0.30
C ASP A 71 -15.40 7.60 0.58
N ILE A 72 -14.22 7.07 0.26
CA ILE A 72 -13.59 5.94 0.95
C ILE A 72 -12.54 6.44 1.96
N VAL A 73 -11.98 7.63 1.73
CA VAL A 73 -10.87 8.17 2.51
C VAL A 73 -11.30 9.50 3.14
N THR A 74 -11.72 9.45 4.38
CA THR A 74 -12.03 10.67 5.15
C THR A 74 -10.76 11.40 5.54
N GLY A 75 -10.71 12.71 5.29
CA GLY A 75 -9.61 13.60 5.71
C GLY A 75 -8.40 13.65 4.75
N LYS A 76 -8.45 12.99 3.60
CA LYS A 76 -7.44 13.14 2.54
C LYS A 76 -7.95 14.12 1.48
N HIS A 77 -7.12 15.08 1.11
CA HIS A 77 -7.46 16.12 0.14
C HIS A 77 -6.71 15.97 -1.20
N LEU A 78 -5.59 15.26 -1.21
CA LEU A 78 -4.83 14.96 -2.42
C LEU A 78 -4.93 13.47 -2.76
N PHE A 79 -5.43 13.17 -3.95
CA PHE A 79 -5.59 11.83 -4.48
C PHE A 79 -4.68 11.68 -5.70
N ILE A 80 -3.65 10.85 -5.57
CA ILE A 80 -2.68 10.62 -6.63
C ILE A 80 -2.96 9.25 -7.25
N LEU A 81 -3.20 9.26 -8.56
CA LEU A 81 -3.28 8.03 -9.34
C LEU A 81 -2.07 8.02 -10.27
N GLY A 82 -1.01 7.37 -9.87
CA GLY A 82 0.20 7.35 -10.71
C GLY A 82 1.51 7.40 -9.93
N GLU A 83 1.47 7.43 -8.60
CA GLU A 83 2.56 6.81 -7.85
C GLU A 83 2.69 5.43 -8.46
N LYS A 84 3.86 5.16 -9.08
CA LYS A 84 4.09 3.90 -9.79
C LYS A 84 3.50 2.80 -8.92
N PRO A 85 2.50 2.02 -9.36
CA PRO A 85 1.91 0.97 -8.52
C PRO A 85 2.98 0.04 -7.95
N ASN A 86 4.10 -0.06 -8.67
CA ASN A 86 5.31 -0.76 -8.25
C ASN A 86 5.97 -0.16 -7.00
N ASP A 87 5.95 1.17 -6.80
CA ASP A 87 6.62 1.80 -5.67
C ASP A 87 5.85 1.54 -4.37
N ILE A 88 4.51 1.68 -4.40
CA ILE A 88 3.66 1.31 -3.26
C ILE A 88 3.76 -0.19 -2.97
N VAL A 89 3.75 -1.03 -4.00
CA VAL A 89 3.89 -2.48 -3.83
C VAL A 89 5.26 -2.82 -3.24
N TYR A 90 6.31 -2.16 -3.68
CA TYR A 90 7.66 -2.33 -3.14
C TYR A 90 7.75 -1.87 -1.68
N GLU A 91 7.25 -0.67 -1.38
CA GLU A 91 7.23 -0.10 -0.02
C GLU A 91 6.45 -0.98 0.96
N VAL A 92 5.28 -1.48 0.56
CA VAL A 92 4.48 -2.42 1.35
C VAL A 92 5.24 -3.72 1.61
N LYS A 93 5.90 -4.28 0.60
CA LYS A 93 6.71 -5.51 0.77
C LYS A 93 7.86 -5.27 1.73
N SER A 94 8.57 -4.15 1.60
CA SER A 94 9.66 -3.75 2.51
C SER A 94 9.14 -3.53 3.94
N TYR A 95 7.98 -2.89 4.10
CA TYR A 95 7.36 -2.72 5.41
C TYR A 95 6.97 -4.05 6.06
N ILE A 96 6.38 -4.97 5.29
CA ILE A 96 6.06 -6.33 5.75
C ILE A 96 7.34 -7.06 6.18
N GLU A 97 8.40 -6.97 5.39
CA GLU A 97 9.69 -7.60 5.70
C GLU A 97 10.31 -7.08 6.99
N ALA A 98 10.20 -5.79 7.25
CA ALA A 98 10.70 -5.17 8.48
C ALA A 98 9.84 -5.47 9.71
N ASN A 99 8.52 -5.68 9.53
CA ASN A 99 7.55 -5.71 10.64
C ASN A 99 6.74 -7.02 10.74
N PHE A 100 7.06 -8.06 9.98
CA PHE A 100 6.28 -9.32 9.97
C PHE A 100 6.13 -9.97 11.34
N ALA A 101 7.10 -9.76 12.24
CA ALA A 101 7.10 -10.30 13.59
C ALA A 101 6.15 -9.58 14.56
N ASP A 102 5.64 -8.39 14.21
CA ASP A 102 4.59 -7.72 14.97
C ASP A 102 3.26 -8.47 14.81
N PRO A 103 2.69 -9.07 15.90
CA PRO A 103 1.40 -9.75 15.80
C PRO A 103 0.24 -8.83 15.44
N GLU A 104 0.39 -7.53 15.69
CA GLU A 104 -0.63 -6.51 15.44
C GLU A 104 -0.59 -5.93 14.01
N ILE A 105 0.37 -6.36 13.17
CA ILE A 105 0.43 -5.90 11.78
C ILE A 105 -0.81 -6.34 11.01
N ASN A 106 -1.49 -5.38 10.42
CA ASN A 106 -2.72 -5.60 9.66
C ASN A 106 -2.79 -4.64 8.46
N LEU A 107 -3.80 -4.84 7.62
CA LEU A 107 -4.02 -4.02 6.43
C LEU A 107 -4.10 -2.52 6.74
N CYS A 108 -4.73 -2.14 7.86
CA CYS A 108 -4.88 -0.72 8.24
C CYS A 108 -3.54 -0.09 8.61
N LYS A 109 -2.70 -0.78 9.40
CA LYS A 109 -1.36 -0.30 9.75
C LYS A 109 -0.48 -0.14 8.51
N ILE A 110 -0.53 -1.12 7.60
CA ILE A 110 0.24 -1.08 6.34
C ILE A 110 -0.25 0.07 5.45
N ALA A 111 -1.55 0.22 5.28
CA ALA A 111 -2.13 1.29 4.49
C ALA A 111 -1.80 2.68 5.05
N HIS A 112 -1.81 2.82 6.38
CA HIS A 112 -1.40 4.06 7.04
C HIS A 112 0.08 4.39 6.79
N HIS A 113 0.96 3.37 6.81
CA HIS A 113 2.39 3.55 6.56
C HIS A 113 2.66 4.12 5.16
N VAL A 114 2.00 3.57 4.14
CA VAL A 114 2.16 4.04 2.75
C VAL A 114 1.16 5.14 2.36
N ASN A 115 0.52 5.79 3.34
CA ASN A 115 -0.39 6.93 3.17
C ASN A 115 -1.53 6.72 2.17
N VAL A 116 -2.09 5.49 2.11
CA VAL A 116 -3.24 5.18 1.28
C VAL A 116 -4.39 4.57 2.09
N SER A 117 -5.59 4.51 1.51
CA SER A 117 -6.70 3.82 2.17
C SER A 117 -6.52 2.29 2.14
N PRO A 118 -7.03 1.55 3.17
CA PRO A 118 -7.04 0.09 3.16
C PRO A 118 -7.74 -0.50 1.94
N SER A 119 -8.82 0.13 1.48
CA SER A 119 -9.59 -0.30 0.31
C SER A 119 -8.78 -0.16 -0.98
N TYR A 120 -8.11 0.99 -1.15
CA TYR A 120 -7.22 1.21 -2.30
C TYR A 120 -6.05 0.21 -2.29
N LEU A 121 -5.42 0.04 -1.14
CA LEU A 121 -4.31 -0.89 -1.00
C LEU A 121 -4.72 -2.34 -1.32
N SER A 122 -5.90 -2.77 -0.87
CA SER A 122 -6.46 -4.09 -1.21
C SER A 122 -6.72 -4.24 -2.70
N TYR A 123 -7.30 -3.21 -3.34
CA TYR A 123 -7.54 -3.18 -4.78
C TYR A 123 -6.22 -3.26 -5.56
N LEU A 124 -5.24 -2.42 -5.18
CA LEU A 124 -3.93 -2.36 -5.82
C LEU A 124 -3.22 -3.71 -5.79
N PHE A 125 -3.16 -4.35 -4.62
CA PHE A 125 -2.49 -5.64 -4.47
C PHE A 125 -3.21 -6.77 -5.20
N LYS A 126 -4.54 -6.73 -5.26
CA LYS A 126 -5.31 -7.69 -6.06
C LYS A 126 -5.05 -7.51 -7.56
N LYS A 127 -4.93 -6.26 -8.03
CA LYS A 127 -4.67 -5.92 -9.43
C LYS A 127 -3.23 -6.25 -9.85
N GLU A 128 -2.24 -5.78 -9.09
CA GLU A 128 -0.82 -5.85 -9.47
C GLU A 128 -0.16 -7.19 -9.09
N CYS A 129 -0.57 -7.79 -7.97
CA CYS A 129 0.03 -9.02 -7.44
C CYS A 129 -0.89 -10.25 -7.56
N ASN A 130 -2.15 -10.08 -7.96
CA ASN A 130 -3.19 -11.12 -7.94
C ASN A 130 -3.34 -11.81 -6.56
N GLN A 131 -3.01 -11.11 -5.49
CA GLN A 131 -3.04 -11.59 -4.11
C GLN A 131 -3.54 -10.49 -3.17
N ASN A 132 -4.09 -10.90 -2.02
CA ASN A 132 -4.35 -9.95 -0.95
C ASN A 132 -3.14 -9.84 -0.01
N ILE A 133 -3.03 -8.71 0.67
CA ILE A 133 -1.90 -8.39 1.57
C ILE A 133 -1.80 -9.39 2.73
N SER A 134 -2.93 -9.82 3.29
CA SER A 134 -2.93 -10.81 4.37
C SER A 134 -2.33 -12.14 3.93
N LYS A 135 -2.53 -12.55 2.67
CA LYS A 135 -1.92 -13.74 2.10
C LYS A 135 -0.40 -13.55 1.92
N ILE A 136 0.02 -12.37 1.48
CA ILE A 136 1.44 -12.04 1.32
C ILE A 136 2.15 -12.07 2.67
N LEU A 137 1.58 -11.43 3.70
CA LEU A 137 2.10 -11.45 5.07
C LEU A 137 2.19 -12.89 5.61
N THR A 138 1.13 -13.68 5.41
CA THR A 138 1.10 -15.09 5.84
C THR A 138 2.20 -15.89 5.15
N ASN A 139 2.33 -15.78 3.82
CA ASN A 139 3.37 -16.47 3.07
C ASN A 139 4.77 -16.09 3.58
N PHE A 140 5.01 -14.79 3.82
CA PHE A 140 6.29 -14.31 4.33
C PHE A 140 6.62 -14.91 5.71
N ARG A 141 5.65 -14.91 6.63
CA ARG A 141 5.79 -15.51 7.97
C ARG A 141 6.08 -17.00 7.88
N ILE A 142 5.40 -17.73 6.99
CA ILE A 142 5.63 -19.18 6.81
C ILE A 142 7.02 -19.46 6.22
N GLU A 143 7.49 -18.68 5.25
CA GLU A 143 8.85 -18.86 4.72
C GLU A 143 9.93 -18.59 5.79
N LYS A 144 9.74 -17.55 6.61
CA LYS A 144 10.64 -17.30 7.76
C LYS A 144 10.57 -18.42 8.80
N ALA A 145 9.37 -18.96 9.08
CA ALA A 145 9.22 -20.11 9.97
C ALA A 145 9.95 -21.35 9.46
N LYS A 146 9.85 -21.66 8.17
CA LYS A 146 10.60 -22.77 7.54
C LYS A 146 12.10 -22.61 7.75
N SER A 147 12.64 -21.41 7.58
CA SER A 147 14.06 -21.13 7.80
C SER A 147 14.47 -21.36 9.27
N LEU A 148 13.63 -20.90 10.23
CA LEU A 148 13.90 -21.08 11.66
C LEU A 148 13.80 -22.56 12.09
N ILE A 149 12.87 -23.32 11.53
CA ILE A 149 12.72 -24.76 11.79
C ILE A 149 13.98 -25.53 11.35
N LYS A 150 14.51 -25.20 10.17
CA LYS A 150 15.75 -25.84 9.63
C LYS A 150 16.98 -25.58 10.50
N LEU A 151 17.04 -24.40 11.16
CA LEU A 151 18.13 -24.07 12.08
C LEU A 151 18.10 -24.88 13.38
N SER A 152 17.01 -25.61 13.67
CA SER A 152 16.81 -26.55 14.78
C SER A 152 17.05 -25.98 16.20
N GLN A 153 17.23 -24.68 16.36
CA GLN A 153 17.58 -24.02 17.64
C GLN A 153 16.37 -23.65 18.51
N TYR A 154 15.14 -23.67 17.94
CA TYR A 154 13.96 -23.16 18.59
C TYR A 154 12.86 -24.23 18.70
N GLN A 155 12.05 -24.10 19.77
CA GLN A 155 10.81 -24.85 19.89
C GLN A 155 9.73 -24.27 18.97
N VAL A 156 8.74 -25.07 18.59
CA VAL A 156 7.66 -24.66 17.69
C VAL A 156 6.90 -23.42 18.21
N ASN A 157 6.67 -23.36 19.52
CA ASN A 157 6.00 -22.22 20.13
C ASN A 157 6.84 -20.93 20.05
N GLU A 158 8.14 -21.03 20.23
CA GLU A 158 9.06 -19.89 20.09
C GLU A 158 9.11 -19.39 18.66
N ILE A 159 9.11 -20.32 17.68
CA ILE A 159 9.05 -19.98 16.26
C ILE A 159 7.75 -19.23 15.94
N ALA A 160 6.61 -19.69 16.46
CA ALA A 160 5.32 -19.01 16.27
C ALA A 160 5.40 -17.53 16.71
N TYR A 161 5.90 -17.25 17.91
CA TYR A 161 6.05 -15.89 18.41
C TYR A 161 7.05 -15.07 17.59
N LYS A 162 8.20 -15.65 17.22
CA LYS A 162 9.24 -14.98 16.40
C LYS A 162 8.75 -14.58 15.01
N VAL A 163 7.77 -15.29 14.47
CA VAL A 163 7.20 -14.97 13.15
C VAL A 163 5.87 -14.22 13.23
N GLY A 164 5.51 -13.71 14.42
CA GLY A 164 4.40 -12.78 14.60
C GLY A 164 3.04 -13.43 14.83
N TYR A 165 2.99 -14.69 15.30
CA TYR A 165 1.74 -15.31 15.77
C TYR A 165 1.66 -15.26 17.29
N SER A 166 0.59 -14.69 17.82
CA SER A 166 0.30 -14.68 19.27
C SER A 166 -0.23 -16.01 19.77
N ASP A 167 -0.78 -16.86 18.89
CA ASP A 167 -1.30 -18.19 19.21
C ASP A 167 -0.53 -19.28 18.43
N PRO A 168 0.32 -20.09 19.12
CA PRO A 168 1.04 -21.18 18.49
C PRO A 168 0.14 -22.27 17.89
N ALA A 169 -1.05 -22.51 18.45
CA ALA A 169 -1.97 -23.50 17.91
C ALA A 169 -2.54 -23.05 16.55
N TYR A 170 -2.86 -21.75 16.44
CA TYR A 170 -3.27 -21.16 15.17
C TYR A 170 -2.11 -21.18 14.15
N PHE A 171 -0.89 -20.84 14.57
CA PHE A 171 0.30 -20.96 13.72
C PHE A 171 0.45 -22.38 13.14
N CYS A 172 0.36 -23.42 13.95
CA CYS A 172 0.47 -24.82 13.48
C CYS A 172 -0.58 -25.14 12.40
N LYS A 173 -1.82 -24.67 12.56
CA LYS A 173 -2.89 -24.85 11.56
C LYS A 173 -2.56 -24.15 10.24
N VAL A 174 -2.11 -22.89 10.32
CA VAL A 174 -1.74 -22.08 9.14
C VAL A 174 -0.52 -22.72 8.45
N PHE A 175 0.50 -23.11 9.21
CA PHE A 175 1.70 -23.75 8.67
C PHE A 175 1.38 -25.04 7.92
N LYS A 176 0.57 -25.94 8.53
CA LYS A 176 0.12 -27.18 7.88
C LYS A 176 -0.68 -26.91 6.62
N LYS A 177 -1.57 -25.91 6.64
CA LYS A 177 -2.35 -25.52 5.44
C LYS A 177 -1.46 -25.07 4.28
N HIS A 178 -0.34 -24.39 4.57
CA HIS A 178 0.56 -23.85 3.55
C HIS A 178 1.63 -24.85 3.07
N THR A 179 2.05 -25.78 3.93
CA THR A 179 3.17 -26.68 3.66
C THR A 179 2.77 -28.15 3.48
N GLY A 180 1.54 -28.49 3.84
CA GLY A 180 1.04 -29.86 3.89
C GLY A 180 1.47 -30.64 5.14
N LYS A 181 2.44 -30.14 5.93
CA LYS A 181 3.01 -30.78 7.11
C LYS A 181 2.89 -29.88 8.33
N THR A 182 2.82 -30.45 9.51
CA THR A 182 2.97 -29.68 10.76
C THR A 182 4.42 -29.18 10.92
N PRO A 183 4.67 -28.14 11.74
CA PRO A 183 6.04 -27.69 12.00
C PRO A 183 6.95 -28.78 12.56
N GLY A 184 6.43 -29.71 13.41
CA GLY A 184 7.17 -30.86 13.92
C GLY A 184 7.55 -31.82 12.82
N GLU A 185 6.58 -32.28 12.01
CA GLU A 185 6.83 -33.16 10.84
C GLU A 185 7.77 -32.51 9.80
N TYR A 186 7.75 -31.17 9.70
CA TYR A 186 8.64 -30.44 8.77
C TYR A 186 10.08 -30.37 9.28
N LYS A 187 10.30 -30.46 10.61
CA LYS A 187 11.61 -30.48 11.26
C LYS A 187 12.31 -31.82 11.08
N GLU A 188 11.53 -32.91 11.04
CA GLU A 188 12.05 -34.27 10.93
C GLU A 188 12.28 -34.74 9.47
N ALA A 189 11.88 -33.91 8.51
CA ALA A 189 11.94 -34.21 7.07
C ALA A 189 13.15 -33.57 6.38
#